data_636b12302c7e0ead668fb550b3643fdf
#
_entry.id   636b12302c7e0ead668fb550b3643fdf
#
_cell.length_a   1.000
_cell.length_b   1.000
_cell.length_c   1.000
_cell.angle_alpha   90.00
_cell.angle_beta   90.00
_cell.angle_gamma   90.00
#
_symmetry.space_group_name_H-M   'P 1'
#
loop_
_entity.id
_entity.type
_entity.pdbx_description
1 polymer ?
#
loop_
_entity_poly.entity_id
_entity_poly.type
_entity_poly.pdbx_seq_one_letter_code
_entity_poly.pdbx_strand_id
1 'polypeptide(L)'
;MSALSPSPPPPAPIDPAALRLVLFGMSDAGKSSLLGALAQAAETQARALHGHLNDPAHGLEELRKKLYDDRQTETQQEIVPYPVRFSPYGQPSIPAVLYDCDGKAANELLTQKRPMENREGTLAGAVLNADGLILAVDASAPHSQ
;
A
#
# COMPACT_ATOMS: atom_id res chain seq x y z
N MET A 1 -20.43 28.08 -19.99
CA MET A 1 -20.46 27.40 -18.68
C MET A 1 -19.49 26.27 -18.69
N SER A 2 -18.39 26.44 -17.97
CA SER A 2 -17.46 25.32 -17.76
C SER A 2 -18.09 24.35 -16.74
N ALA A 3 -18.36 23.12 -17.17
CA ALA A 3 -18.75 22.09 -16.26
C ALA A 3 -17.56 21.82 -15.34
N LEU A 4 -17.68 22.16 -14.07
CA LEU A 4 -16.71 21.77 -13.07
C LEU A 4 -16.77 20.23 -12.95
N SER A 5 -15.66 19.57 -13.22
CA SER A 5 -15.54 18.14 -12.93
C SER A 5 -15.86 17.94 -11.45
N PRO A 6 -16.73 16.97 -11.08
CA PRO A 6 -16.97 16.72 -9.69
C PRO A 6 -15.64 16.36 -9.01
N SER A 7 -15.40 16.96 -7.85
CA SER A 7 -14.26 16.60 -7.03
C SER A 7 -14.31 15.09 -6.75
N PRO A 8 -13.17 14.37 -6.78
CA PRO A 8 -13.19 12.97 -6.39
C PRO A 8 -13.77 12.84 -4.99
N PRO A 9 -14.56 11.79 -4.71
CA PRO A 9 -15.10 11.60 -3.38
C PRO A 9 -13.95 11.55 -2.36
N PRO A 10 -14.14 12.08 -1.15
CA PRO A 10 -13.12 11.98 -0.13
C PRO A 10 -12.79 10.51 0.10
N PRO A 11 -11.52 10.16 0.40
CA PRO A 11 -11.17 8.79 0.71
C PRO A 11 -12.03 8.28 1.85
N ALA A 12 -12.46 7.02 1.77
CA ALA A 12 -13.23 6.38 2.83
C ALA A 12 -12.45 6.49 4.16
N PRO A 13 -13.11 6.83 5.28
CA PRO A 13 -12.43 6.93 6.56
C PRO A 13 -11.81 5.57 6.91
N ILE A 14 -10.55 5.60 7.37
CA ILE A 14 -9.85 4.41 7.81
C ILE A 14 -10.45 3.97 9.15
N ASP A 15 -10.84 2.69 9.26
CA ASP A 15 -11.31 2.13 10.50
C ASP A 15 -10.20 2.24 11.57
N PRO A 16 -10.46 2.90 12.72
CA PRO A 16 -9.42 3.03 13.76
C PRO A 16 -8.99 1.70 14.36
N ALA A 17 -9.79 0.63 14.21
CA ALA A 17 -9.43 -0.72 14.63
C ALA A 17 -8.65 -1.51 13.58
N ALA A 18 -8.43 -0.95 12.38
CA ALA A 18 -7.73 -1.64 11.31
C ALA A 18 -6.26 -1.87 11.65
N LEU A 19 -5.74 -3.05 11.28
CA LEU A 19 -4.31 -3.31 11.31
C LEU A 19 -3.62 -2.42 10.29
N ARG A 20 -2.54 -1.79 10.70
CA ARG A 20 -1.76 -0.89 9.84
C ARG A 20 -0.46 -1.57 9.45
N LEU A 21 -0.34 -1.89 8.18
CA LEU A 21 0.84 -2.54 7.62
C LEU A 21 1.49 -1.61 6.61
N VAL A 22 2.76 -1.30 6.82
CA VAL A 22 3.52 -0.44 5.91
C VAL A 22 4.41 -1.30 5.04
N LEU A 23 4.25 -1.15 3.73
CA LEU A 23 5.11 -1.78 2.73
C LEU A 23 6.26 -0.81 2.44
N PHE A 24 7.41 -1.10 3.03
CA PHE A 24 8.58 -0.23 3.01
C PHE A 24 9.62 -0.75 2.03
N GLY A 25 10.13 0.13 1.19
CA GLY A 25 11.17 -0.23 0.24
C GLY A 25 11.53 0.92 -0.68
N MET A 26 12.71 0.80 -1.28
CA MET A 26 13.24 1.77 -2.23
C MET A 26 12.46 1.73 -3.55
N SER A 27 12.68 2.72 -4.40
CA SER A 27 12.19 2.69 -5.77
C SER A 27 12.66 1.41 -6.46
N ASP A 28 11.81 0.84 -7.30
CA ASP A 28 12.07 -0.39 -8.06
C ASP A 28 12.25 -1.67 -7.22
N ALA A 29 11.91 -1.63 -5.94
CA ALA A 29 11.93 -2.83 -5.08
C ALA A 29 10.76 -3.80 -5.34
N GLY A 30 9.81 -3.42 -6.22
CA GLY A 30 8.68 -4.28 -6.58
C GLY A 30 7.47 -4.17 -5.67
N LYS A 31 7.35 -3.12 -4.87
CA LYS A 31 6.23 -2.91 -3.94
C LYS A 31 4.87 -2.90 -4.64
N SER A 32 4.74 -2.11 -5.70
CA SER A 32 3.49 -2.01 -6.46
C SER A 32 3.16 -3.33 -7.14
N SER A 33 4.16 -4.03 -7.65
CA SER A 33 3.99 -5.37 -8.24
C SER A 33 3.51 -6.39 -7.21
N LEU A 34 4.03 -6.31 -5.97
CA LEU A 34 3.59 -7.17 -4.87
C LEU A 34 2.12 -6.90 -4.52
N LEU A 35 1.72 -5.65 -4.45
CA LEU A 35 0.32 -5.28 -4.18
C LEU A 35 -0.61 -5.73 -5.31
N GLY A 36 -0.17 -5.60 -6.57
CA GLY A 36 -0.91 -6.11 -7.71
C GLY A 36 -1.05 -7.63 -7.69
N ALA A 37 0.02 -8.34 -7.30
CA ALA A 37 -0.02 -9.79 -7.13
C ALA A 37 -0.95 -10.20 -5.98
N LEU A 38 -0.98 -9.43 -4.90
CA LEU A 38 -1.91 -9.67 -3.79
C LEU A 38 -3.36 -9.53 -4.26
N ALA A 39 -3.67 -8.52 -5.07
CA ALA A 39 -5.00 -8.35 -5.65
C ALA A 39 -5.41 -9.57 -6.49
N GLN A 40 -4.48 -10.08 -7.30
CA GLN A 40 -4.71 -11.28 -8.10
C GLN A 40 -4.93 -12.52 -7.23
N ALA A 41 -4.09 -12.69 -6.21
CA ALA A 41 -4.20 -13.81 -5.28
C ALA A 41 -5.52 -13.77 -4.49
N ALA A 42 -5.98 -12.58 -4.15
CA ALA A 42 -7.26 -12.40 -3.45
C ALA A 42 -8.44 -12.97 -4.24
N GLU A 43 -8.40 -12.85 -5.56
CA GLU A 43 -9.46 -13.38 -6.43
C GLU A 43 -9.36 -14.89 -6.64
N THR A 44 -8.15 -15.44 -6.70
CA THR A 44 -7.93 -16.80 -7.19
C THR A 44 -7.48 -17.79 -6.11
N GLN A 45 -7.02 -17.35 -4.95
CA GLN A 45 -6.33 -18.17 -3.96
C GLN A 45 -7.05 -18.25 -2.61
N ALA A 46 -8.37 -18.08 -2.59
CA ALA A 46 -9.14 -18.11 -1.35
C ALA A 46 -8.91 -19.40 -0.53
N ARG A 47 -8.75 -20.53 -1.20
CA ARG A 47 -8.47 -21.83 -0.53
C ARG A 47 -7.11 -21.82 0.16
N ALA A 48 -6.07 -21.35 -0.51
CA ALA A 48 -4.73 -21.30 0.05
C ALA A 48 -4.63 -20.32 1.21
N LEU A 49 -5.37 -19.22 1.13
CA LEU A 49 -5.42 -18.20 2.17
C LEU A 49 -6.33 -18.58 3.35
N HIS A 50 -7.14 -19.62 3.22
CA HIS A 50 -8.19 -20.01 4.18
C HIS A 50 -9.12 -18.85 4.51
N GLY A 51 -9.49 -18.06 3.50
CA GLY A 51 -10.34 -16.88 3.66
C GLY A 51 -10.42 -16.04 2.40
N HIS A 52 -11.14 -14.95 2.50
CA HIS A 52 -11.31 -13.98 1.42
C HIS A 52 -10.66 -12.65 1.80
N LEU A 53 -9.95 -12.07 0.85
CA LEU A 53 -9.46 -10.70 0.95
C LEU A 53 -10.36 -9.80 0.08
N ASN A 54 -10.98 -8.84 0.71
CA ASN A 54 -11.85 -7.89 0.04
C ASN A 54 -11.17 -6.53 -0.06
N ASP A 55 -11.34 -5.89 -1.21
CA ASP A 55 -10.81 -4.56 -1.52
C ASP A 55 -12.00 -3.61 -1.73
N PRO A 56 -12.65 -3.12 -0.65
CA PRO A 56 -13.91 -2.39 -0.75
C PRO A 56 -13.81 -1.07 -1.52
N ALA A 57 -12.64 -0.43 -1.53
CA ALA A 57 -12.41 0.81 -2.26
C ALA A 57 -11.90 0.56 -3.68
N HIS A 58 -11.70 -0.69 -4.10
CA HIS A 58 -11.16 -1.08 -5.40
C HIS A 58 -9.75 -0.52 -5.69
N GLY A 59 -9.02 -0.10 -4.66
CA GLY A 59 -7.70 0.50 -4.82
C GLY A 59 -6.66 -0.45 -5.36
N LEU A 60 -6.64 -1.69 -4.86
CA LEU A 60 -5.73 -2.73 -5.36
C LEU A 60 -6.07 -3.15 -6.78
N GLU A 61 -7.36 -3.24 -7.10
CA GLU A 61 -7.82 -3.57 -8.45
C GLU A 61 -7.39 -2.50 -9.46
N GLU A 62 -7.55 -1.23 -9.11
CA GLU A 62 -7.10 -0.12 -9.95
C GLU A 62 -5.59 -0.12 -10.13
N LEU A 63 -4.85 -0.39 -9.07
CA LEU A 63 -3.40 -0.51 -9.14
C LEU A 63 -2.98 -1.63 -10.09
N ARG A 64 -3.64 -2.79 -10.00
CA ARG A 64 -3.38 -3.92 -10.88
C ARG A 64 -3.61 -3.54 -12.35
N LYS A 65 -4.71 -2.85 -12.65
CA LYS A 65 -5.01 -2.38 -14.01
C LYS A 65 -3.94 -1.44 -14.54
N LYS A 66 -3.47 -0.50 -13.72
CA LYS A 66 -2.40 0.44 -14.09
C LYS A 66 -1.08 -0.27 -14.39
N LEU A 67 -0.75 -1.31 -13.63
CA LEU A 67 0.45 -2.12 -13.87
C LEU A 67 0.37 -2.88 -15.19
N TYR A 68 -0.82 -3.39 -15.53
CA TYR A 68 -1.04 -4.06 -16.82
C TYR A 68 -0.94 -3.12 -18.01
N ASP A 69 -1.36 -1.88 -17.86
CA ASP A 69 -1.34 -0.87 -18.92
C ASP A 69 0.03 -0.20 -19.07
N ASP A 70 1.04 -0.69 -18.37
CA ASP A 70 2.43 -0.18 -18.39
C ASP A 70 2.53 1.33 -18.10
N ARG A 71 1.55 1.85 -17.39
CA ARG A 71 1.58 3.23 -16.95
C ARG A 71 2.32 3.31 -15.63
N GLN A 72 3.52 3.84 -15.66
CA GLN A 72 4.25 4.17 -14.44
C GLN A 72 3.49 5.26 -13.70
N THR A 73 2.83 4.87 -12.62
CA THR A 73 2.25 5.84 -11.71
C THR A 73 3.29 6.18 -10.64
N GLU A 74 3.94 7.30 -10.82
CA GLU A 74 4.68 7.89 -9.73
C GLU A 74 3.68 8.36 -8.68
N THR A 75 3.78 7.82 -7.48
CA THR A 75 2.98 8.31 -6.37
C THR A 75 3.49 9.69 -5.99
N GLN A 76 2.66 10.71 -6.18
CA GLN A 76 2.99 12.08 -5.75
C GLN A 76 2.92 12.25 -4.23
N GLN A 77 2.39 11.24 -3.51
CA GLN A 77 2.24 11.24 -2.07
C GLN A 77 3.27 10.32 -1.44
N GLU A 78 3.75 10.68 -0.25
CA GLU A 78 4.71 9.84 0.50
C GLU A 78 4.15 8.46 0.81
N ILE A 79 2.87 8.37 1.13
CA ILE A 79 2.16 7.13 1.41
C ILE A 79 0.82 7.11 0.69
N VAL A 80 0.43 5.92 0.24
CA VAL A 80 -0.89 5.68 -0.36
C VAL A 80 -1.55 4.55 0.43
N PRO A 81 -2.70 4.80 1.08
CA PRO A 81 -3.41 3.77 1.82
C PRO A 81 -4.26 2.90 0.89
N TYR A 82 -4.23 1.59 1.12
CA TYR A 82 -5.09 0.60 0.48
C TYR A 82 -5.88 -0.14 1.56
N PRO A 83 -7.10 0.32 1.90
CA PRO A 83 -7.94 -0.37 2.85
C PRO A 83 -8.38 -1.72 2.29
N VAL A 84 -8.24 -2.76 3.10
CA VAL A 84 -8.66 -4.12 2.75
C VAL A 84 -9.35 -4.75 3.95
N ARG A 85 -10.06 -5.84 3.70
CA ARG A 85 -10.70 -6.62 4.76
C ARG A 85 -10.42 -8.09 4.51
N PHE A 86 -9.79 -8.72 5.47
CA PHE A 86 -9.56 -10.16 5.42
C PHE A 86 -10.64 -10.88 6.20
N SER A 87 -11.30 -11.84 5.54
CA SER A 87 -12.36 -12.63 6.14
C SER A 87 -11.93 -14.08 6.21
N PRO A 88 -11.29 -14.52 7.32
CA PRO A 88 -10.91 -15.92 7.50
C PRO A 88 -12.15 -16.81 7.57
N TYR A 89 -12.05 -18.04 7.09
CA TYR A 89 -13.15 -18.99 7.17
C TYR A 89 -13.52 -19.26 8.63
N GLY A 90 -14.82 -19.11 8.96
CA GLY A 90 -15.33 -19.38 10.29
C GLY A 90 -14.91 -18.40 11.38
N GLN A 91 -14.35 -17.25 11.03
CA GLN A 91 -13.92 -16.23 11.97
C GLN A 91 -14.41 -14.84 11.56
N PRO A 92 -14.48 -13.88 12.50
CA PRO A 92 -14.83 -12.50 12.17
C PRO A 92 -13.82 -11.88 11.20
N SER A 93 -14.28 -10.97 10.35
CA SER A 93 -13.43 -10.27 9.41
C SER A 93 -12.49 -9.30 10.13
N ILE A 94 -11.29 -9.15 9.56
CA ILE A 94 -10.22 -8.30 10.09
C ILE A 94 -10.00 -7.15 9.14
N PRO A 95 -10.28 -5.90 9.54
CA PRO A 95 -9.95 -4.75 8.73
C PRO A 95 -8.44 -4.48 8.79
N ALA A 96 -7.86 -4.10 7.66
CA ALA A 96 -6.45 -3.74 7.57
C ALA A 96 -6.26 -2.61 6.56
N VAL A 97 -5.18 -1.88 6.71
CA VAL A 97 -4.76 -0.88 5.73
C VAL A 97 -3.33 -1.21 5.34
N LEU A 98 -3.12 -1.36 4.03
CA LEU A 98 -1.79 -1.53 3.46
C LEU A 98 -1.33 -0.16 2.96
N TYR A 99 -0.22 0.34 3.50
CA TYR A 99 0.36 1.59 3.06
C TYR A 99 1.51 1.32 2.12
N ASP A 100 1.37 1.75 0.86
CA ASP A 100 2.49 1.80 -0.06
C ASP A 100 3.23 3.12 0.15
N CYS A 101 4.55 3.10 0.06
CA CYS A 101 5.35 4.30 0.24
C CYS A 101 6.06 4.70 -1.05
N ASP A 102 6.32 6.00 -1.19
CA ASP A 102 7.22 6.52 -2.21
C ASP A 102 8.65 6.07 -1.91
N GLY A 103 9.31 5.48 -2.90
CA GLY A 103 10.69 4.99 -2.75
C GLY A 103 11.70 6.10 -2.42
N LYS A 104 11.47 7.30 -2.91
CA LYS A 104 12.31 8.46 -2.56
C LYS A 104 12.16 8.83 -1.09
N ALA A 105 10.93 8.85 -0.57
CA ALA A 105 10.69 9.10 0.84
C ALA A 105 11.33 8.03 1.73
N ALA A 106 11.26 6.76 1.33
CA ALA A 106 11.91 5.66 2.03
C ALA A 106 13.43 5.85 2.08
N ASN A 107 14.03 6.21 0.96
CA ASN A 107 15.47 6.47 0.89
C ASN A 107 15.89 7.64 1.80
N GLU A 108 15.16 8.73 1.75
CA GLU A 108 15.44 9.90 2.59
C GLU A 108 15.32 9.58 4.09
N LEU A 109 14.38 8.73 4.46
CA LEU A 109 14.21 8.30 5.84
C LEU A 109 15.38 7.41 6.29
N LEU A 110 15.81 6.46 5.45
CA LEU A 110 16.93 5.57 5.74
C LEU A 110 18.27 6.31 5.83
N THR A 111 18.45 7.34 5.00
CA THR A 111 19.69 8.14 4.99
C THR A 111 19.67 9.30 5.98
N GLN A 112 18.66 9.36 6.82
CA GLN A 112 18.48 10.40 7.85
C GLN A 112 18.38 11.82 7.26
N LYS A 113 18.04 11.94 5.98
CA LYS A 113 17.76 13.24 5.36
C LYS A 113 16.37 13.76 5.70
N ARG A 114 15.57 12.94 6.37
CA ARG A 114 14.22 13.24 6.78
C ARG A 114 14.02 12.76 8.22
N PRO A 115 13.47 13.60 9.11
CA PRO A 115 13.30 13.23 10.52
C PRO A 115 12.18 12.22 10.71
N MET A 116 12.30 11.40 11.76
CA MET A 116 11.23 10.50 12.21
C MET A 116 10.21 11.28 13.04
N GLU A 117 9.30 11.94 12.36
CA GLU A 117 8.24 12.72 12.99
C GLU A 117 6.90 11.99 12.88
N ASN A 118 6.15 11.94 13.96
CA ASN A 118 4.80 11.40 13.97
C ASN A 118 3.82 12.43 13.41
N ARG A 119 3.82 12.58 12.09
CA ARG A 119 2.94 13.50 11.38
C ARG A 119 2.07 12.73 10.39
N GLU A 120 0.78 13.03 10.39
CA GLU A 120 -0.18 12.40 9.50
C GLU A 120 0.19 12.66 8.02
N GLY A 121 0.01 11.65 7.17
CA GLY A 121 0.30 11.74 5.75
C GLY A 121 1.77 11.55 5.39
N THR A 122 2.66 11.38 6.37
CA THR A 122 4.09 11.14 6.14
C THR A 122 4.43 9.66 6.30
N LEU A 123 5.49 9.23 5.61
CA LEU A 123 6.02 7.87 5.77
C LEU A 123 6.49 7.61 7.20
N ALA A 124 7.19 8.58 7.80
CA ALA A 124 7.65 8.46 9.18
C ALA A 124 6.49 8.26 10.15
N GLY A 125 5.41 9.03 10.01
CA GLY A 125 4.19 8.85 10.81
C GLY A 125 3.55 7.48 10.61
N ALA A 126 3.48 7.00 9.38
CA ALA A 126 2.94 5.67 9.09
C ALA A 126 3.77 4.57 9.73
N VAL A 127 5.10 4.65 9.66
CA VAL A 127 6.01 3.68 10.27
C VAL A 127 5.88 3.68 11.79
N LEU A 128 5.82 4.85 12.41
CA LEU A 128 5.70 4.96 13.86
C LEU A 128 4.38 4.41 14.40
N ASN A 129 3.31 4.45 13.61
CA ASN A 129 1.99 3.96 14.00
C ASN A 129 1.65 2.60 13.40
N ALA A 130 2.60 1.95 12.73
CA ALA A 130 2.36 0.65 12.09
C ALA A 130 2.28 -0.48 13.12
N ASP A 131 1.37 -1.41 12.88
CA ASP A 131 1.32 -2.68 13.60
C ASP A 131 2.35 -3.68 13.03
N GLY A 132 2.73 -3.51 11.78
CA GLY A 132 3.74 -4.33 11.13
C GLY A 132 4.37 -3.64 9.93
N LEU A 133 5.58 -4.05 9.62
CA LEU A 133 6.32 -3.58 8.45
C LEU A 133 6.60 -4.76 7.51
N ILE A 134 6.34 -4.56 6.23
CA ILE A 134 6.72 -5.49 5.18
C ILE A 134 7.88 -4.84 4.42
N LEU A 135 9.06 -5.43 4.50
CA LEU A 135 10.25 -4.90 3.85
C LEU A 135 10.41 -5.52 2.47
N ALA A 136 10.34 -4.69 1.42
CA ALA A 136 10.58 -5.10 0.05
C ALA A 136 12.01 -4.76 -0.34
N VAL A 137 12.76 -5.76 -0.79
CA VAL A 137 14.16 -5.62 -1.17
C VAL A 137 14.35 -6.20 -2.56
N ASP A 138 15.03 -5.45 -3.43
CA ASP A 138 15.44 -5.96 -4.74
C ASP A 138 16.70 -6.79 -4.61
N ALA A 139 16.54 -8.12 -4.61
CA ALA A 139 17.65 -9.06 -4.48
C ALA A 139 18.52 -9.13 -5.74
N SER A 140 18.06 -8.59 -6.87
CA SER A 140 18.84 -8.56 -8.11
C SER A 140 19.73 -7.31 -8.22
N ALA A 141 19.60 -6.37 -7.29
CA ALA A 141 20.39 -5.15 -7.31
C ALA A 141 21.88 -5.49 -7.21
N PRO A 142 22.75 -4.88 -8.07
CA PRO A 142 24.18 -5.12 -7.98
C PRO A 142 24.70 -4.67 -6.62
N HIS A 143 25.50 -5.53 -5.98
CA HIS A 143 26.16 -5.15 -4.74
C HIS A 143 27.09 -3.98 -5.03
N SER A 144 26.83 -2.83 -4.42
CA SER A 144 27.79 -1.74 -4.44
C SER A 144 28.98 -2.17 -3.60
N GLN A 145 30.08 -2.37 -4.28
CA GLN A 145 31.36 -2.62 -3.62
C GLN A 145 31.87 -1.34 -2.98
#